data_15e8d75094a837c8f9f82fd9f4f25679
#
_entry.id   15e8d75094a837c8f9f82fd9f4f25679
#
_cell.length_a   1.000
_cell.length_b   1.000
_cell.length_c   1.000
_cell.angle_alpha   90.00
_cell.angle_beta   90.00
_cell.angle_gamma   90.00
#
_symmetry.space_group_name_H-M   'P 1'
#
loop_
_entity.id
_entity.type
_entity.pdbx_description
1 polymer ?
#
loop_
_entity_poly.entity_id
_entity_poly.type
_entity_poly.pdbx_seq_one_letter_code
_entity_poly.pdbx_strand_id
1 'polypeptide(L)'
;MKRVSAILFCECVLIFLLSVPFVAIAKDITIVPSIAFEAGYDDNVLYSRTDEISDYVGIISPALKLDYATEVLNLSVSGVVDVLRYAQENDLDYERQYYKLHGGYRFAERWNFNGDFAYSKDTTLQTELTETGIVNTRSPVDRFDGNGGLSYQFSELSDIGVNYAYVNRSYKDPLLDDYYANSISLPYNRKFNDGLDIFTVEPSYGRFISDINDAHDYRLNFGWTHRPSETYQFRVFLGPRYTVQKFEGTGDTTSNWGVVGDINLEKTAEVYTILVGVSSDIISRPSTGELNQIYMLYTRLSRRITERFGAQVYSRISMTKPDFEGAGGKEDIYYFVVTPSLNYNFTEHHYLSLSYSYQQQYDRNIEDDPRIARNSVWLSVNFNFPKKW
;
A
#
# COMPACT_ATOMS: atom_id res chain seq x y z
N MET A 1 -22.61 -6.22 -14.39
CA MET A 1 -21.55 -7.26 -14.42
C MET A 1 -20.42 -7.02 -13.41
N LYS A 2 -20.08 -5.77 -13.03
CA LYS A 2 -18.94 -5.43 -12.12
C LYS A 2 -19.02 -6.06 -10.70
N ARG A 3 -20.20 -6.29 -10.12
CA ARG A 3 -20.34 -6.88 -8.76
C ARG A 3 -20.24 -8.41 -8.71
N VAL A 4 -20.40 -9.10 -9.83
CA VAL A 4 -20.41 -10.58 -9.89
C VAL A 4 -18.99 -11.15 -9.81
N SER A 5 -17.97 -10.45 -10.34
CA SER A 5 -16.60 -10.95 -10.37
C SER A 5 -15.93 -10.98 -8.97
N ALA A 6 -16.20 -9.97 -8.13
CA ALA A 6 -15.63 -9.92 -6.78
C ALA A 6 -16.25 -10.99 -5.86
N ILE A 7 -17.55 -11.26 -6.00
CA ILE A 7 -18.27 -12.30 -5.25
C ILE A 7 -17.77 -13.69 -5.65
N LEU A 8 -17.63 -13.97 -6.96
CA LEU A 8 -17.10 -15.24 -7.47
C LEU A 8 -15.65 -15.50 -7.01
N PHE A 9 -14.83 -14.47 -6.97
CA PHE A 9 -13.45 -14.61 -6.48
C PHE A 9 -13.41 -14.89 -4.97
N CYS A 10 -14.25 -14.21 -4.19
CA CYS A 10 -14.41 -14.45 -2.75
C CYS A 10 -14.92 -15.89 -2.46
N GLU A 11 -15.88 -16.38 -3.24
CA GLU A 11 -16.39 -17.75 -3.13
C GLU A 11 -15.31 -18.79 -3.49
N CYS A 12 -14.54 -18.57 -4.54
CA CYS A 12 -13.43 -19.48 -4.91
C CYS A 12 -12.34 -19.55 -3.85
N VAL A 13 -11.97 -18.43 -3.25
CA VAL A 13 -10.98 -18.38 -2.15
C VAL A 13 -11.54 -19.06 -0.91
N LEU A 14 -12.81 -18.85 -0.58
CA LEU A 14 -13.47 -19.49 0.57
C LEU A 14 -13.60 -21.01 0.38
N ILE A 15 -13.94 -21.48 -0.83
CA ILE A 15 -14.03 -22.91 -1.18
C ILE A 15 -12.63 -23.55 -1.12
N PHE A 16 -11.58 -22.84 -1.58
CA PHE A 16 -10.20 -23.35 -1.49
C PHE A 16 -9.76 -23.47 -0.04
N LEU A 17 -10.05 -22.48 0.81
CA LEU A 17 -9.74 -22.51 2.25
C LEU A 17 -10.50 -23.64 3.00
N LEU A 18 -11.73 -23.94 2.59
CA LEU A 18 -12.54 -25.01 3.16
C LEU A 18 -12.14 -26.41 2.67
N SER A 19 -11.45 -26.52 1.55
CA SER A 19 -10.99 -27.78 0.96
C SER A 19 -9.63 -28.26 1.48
N VAL A 20 -8.91 -27.45 2.26
CA VAL A 20 -7.64 -27.85 2.87
C VAL A 20 -7.93 -28.86 3.99
N PRO A 21 -7.46 -30.11 3.91
CA PRO A 21 -7.68 -31.07 4.97
C PRO A 21 -7.01 -30.59 6.27
N PHE A 22 -7.79 -30.38 7.31
CA PHE A 22 -7.30 -30.09 8.66
C PHE A 22 -6.54 -31.31 9.22
N VAL A 23 -5.31 -31.50 8.80
CA VAL A 23 -4.43 -32.48 9.43
C VAL A 23 -3.95 -31.86 10.74
N ALA A 24 -4.30 -32.47 11.85
CA ALA A 24 -3.95 -32.04 13.21
C ALA A 24 -2.45 -32.29 13.48
N ILE A 25 -1.60 -31.41 12.98
CA ILE A 25 -0.19 -31.31 13.31
C ILE A 25 -0.01 -30.04 14.14
N ALA A 26 0.93 -30.04 15.09
CA ALA A 26 1.18 -28.96 16.04
C ALA A 26 0.76 -27.56 15.51
N LYS A 27 -0.22 -26.97 16.14
CA LYS A 27 -0.80 -25.69 15.70
C LYS A 27 -0.58 -24.63 16.77
N ASP A 28 -0.10 -23.49 16.36
CA ASP A 28 -0.11 -22.27 17.16
C ASP A 28 -1.29 -21.39 16.72
N ILE A 29 -2.17 -21.08 17.65
CA ILE A 29 -3.26 -20.13 17.45
C ILE A 29 -3.01 -18.93 18.36
N THR A 30 -2.95 -17.75 17.80
CA THR A 30 -2.83 -16.50 18.56
C THR A 30 -4.02 -15.58 18.20
N ILE A 31 -4.78 -15.17 19.19
CA ILE A 31 -5.87 -14.20 19.04
C ILE A 31 -5.46 -12.93 19.78
N VAL A 32 -5.52 -11.79 19.09
CA VAL A 32 -5.14 -10.50 19.64
C VAL A 32 -6.30 -9.50 19.48
N PRO A 33 -7.24 -9.47 20.44
CA PRO A 33 -8.13 -8.33 20.53
C PRO A 33 -7.31 -7.09 20.90
N SER A 34 -7.66 -5.94 20.32
CA SER A 34 -6.99 -4.68 20.63
C SER A 34 -7.97 -3.51 20.57
N ILE A 35 -7.62 -2.43 21.23
CA ILE A 35 -8.33 -1.16 21.15
C ILE A 35 -7.32 -0.03 21.18
N ALA A 36 -7.49 0.94 20.30
CA ALA A 36 -6.73 2.18 20.32
C ALA A 36 -7.68 3.37 20.55
N PHE A 37 -7.17 4.37 21.25
CA PHE A 37 -7.80 5.67 21.44
C PHE A 37 -6.83 6.71 20.91
N GLU A 38 -7.31 7.54 19.98
CA GLU A 38 -6.50 8.58 19.37
C GLU A 38 -7.21 9.93 19.52
N ALA A 39 -6.43 10.97 19.73
CA ALA A 39 -6.89 12.33 19.70
C ALA A 39 -5.90 13.15 18.88
N GLY A 40 -6.40 13.98 18.00
CA GLY A 40 -5.55 14.77 17.11
C GLY A 40 -6.12 16.16 16.86
N TYR A 41 -5.23 17.02 16.39
CA TYR A 41 -5.54 18.31 15.82
C TYR A 41 -5.06 18.34 14.38
N ASP A 42 -5.87 18.88 13.51
CA ASP A 42 -5.62 18.99 12.07
C ASP A 42 -6.01 20.39 11.62
N ASP A 43 -5.08 21.12 11.03
CA ASP A 43 -5.30 22.52 10.61
C ASP A 43 -6.01 22.65 9.27
N ASN A 44 -6.12 21.53 8.50
CA ASN A 44 -6.79 21.53 7.19
C ASN A 44 -7.45 20.16 6.95
N VAL A 45 -8.55 19.87 7.65
CA VAL A 45 -9.24 18.55 7.64
C VAL A 45 -9.80 18.16 6.27
N LEU A 46 -10.06 19.13 5.39
CA LEU A 46 -10.52 18.91 4.02
C LEU A 46 -9.39 18.87 3.00
N TYR A 47 -8.16 19.20 3.41
CA TYR A 47 -7.03 19.40 2.50
C TYR A 47 -7.38 20.39 1.39
N SER A 48 -8.00 21.50 1.80
CA SER A 48 -8.46 22.57 0.91
C SER A 48 -7.34 23.57 0.63
N ARG A 49 -7.39 24.20 -0.53
CA ARG A 49 -6.46 25.26 -0.93
C ARG A 49 -6.90 26.61 -0.37
N THR A 50 -8.19 26.85 -0.41
CA THR A 50 -8.86 28.01 0.13
C THR A 50 -9.83 27.55 1.20
N ASP A 51 -10.14 28.41 2.16
CA ASP A 51 -11.08 28.11 3.24
C ASP A 51 -10.62 26.87 4.07
N GLU A 52 -9.36 26.92 4.52
CA GLU A 52 -8.81 25.86 5.40
C GLU A 52 -9.64 25.76 6.68
N ILE A 53 -10.10 24.55 6.98
CA ILE A 53 -10.87 24.26 8.18
C ILE A 53 -10.01 23.43 9.12
N SER A 54 -9.83 23.92 10.35
CA SER A 54 -9.13 23.20 11.40
C SER A 54 -10.11 22.57 12.38
N ASP A 55 -9.81 21.37 12.87
CA ASP A 55 -10.63 20.73 13.89
C ASP A 55 -9.83 19.77 14.78
N TYR A 56 -10.42 19.42 15.93
CA TYR A 56 -9.97 18.31 16.76
C TYR A 56 -10.73 17.05 16.40
N VAL A 57 -10.01 15.93 16.35
CA VAL A 57 -10.58 14.64 15.94
C VAL A 57 -10.29 13.61 17.02
N GLY A 58 -11.32 12.91 17.46
CA GLY A 58 -11.22 11.73 18.31
C GLY A 58 -11.46 10.46 17.49
N ILE A 59 -10.67 9.42 17.74
CA ILE A 59 -10.82 8.12 17.07
C ILE A 59 -10.81 7.01 18.12
N ILE A 60 -11.74 6.07 17.98
CA ILE A 60 -11.75 4.81 18.73
C ILE A 60 -11.64 3.67 17.72
N SER A 61 -10.64 2.81 17.90
CA SER A 61 -10.28 1.77 16.96
C SER A 61 -10.28 0.38 17.61
N PRO A 62 -11.44 -0.28 17.78
CA PRO A 62 -11.47 -1.70 18.10
C PRO A 62 -10.93 -2.53 16.95
N ALA A 63 -10.10 -3.53 17.28
CA ALA A 63 -9.51 -4.42 16.31
C ALA A 63 -9.40 -5.86 16.81
N LEU A 64 -9.36 -6.79 15.88
CA LEU A 64 -9.13 -8.21 16.15
C LEU A 64 -8.12 -8.75 15.13
N LYS A 65 -7.11 -9.46 15.62
CA LYS A 65 -6.20 -10.25 14.79
C LYS A 65 -6.22 -11.69 15.23
N LEU A 66 -6.21 -12.60 14.26
CA LEU A 66 -6.10 -14.04 14.44
C LEU A 66 -4.93 -14.53 13.58
N ASP A 67 -3.95 -15.18 14.22
CA ASP A 67 -2.86 -15.87 13.55
C ASP A 67 -2.99 -17.37 13.81
N TYR A 68 -2.91 -18.16 12.74
CA TYR A 68 -2.89 -19.61 12.77
C TYR A 68 -1.64 -20.10 12.02
N ALA A 69 -0.84 -20.89 12.69
CA ALA A 69 0.39 -21.43 12.10
C ALA A 69 0.53 -22.93 12.33
N THR A 70 0.98 -23.62 11.29
CA THR A 70 1.43 -25.01 11.31
C THR A 70 2.78 -25.09 10.59
N GLU A 71 3.36 -26.30 10.46
CA GLU A 71 4.59 -26.49 9.70
C GLU A 71 4.48 -26.11 8.21
N VAL A 72 3.29 -26.17 7.63
CA VAL A 72 3.08 -25.97 6.18
C VAL A 72 2.08 -24.87 5.85
N LEU A 73 1.27 -24.40 6.82
CA LEU A 73 0.24 -23.38 6.61
C LEU A 73 0.42 -22.27 7.63
N ASN A 74 0.48 -21.03 7.15
CA ASN A 74 0.31 -19.84 7.95
C ASN A 74 -0.91 -19.05 7.44
N LEU A 75 -1.73 -18.56 8.36
CA LEU A 75 -2.88 -17.75 8.06
C LEU A 75 -2.98 -16.62 9.07
N SER A 76 -3.14 -15.39 8.59
CA SER A 76 -3.36 -14.21 9.43
C SER A 76 -4.60 -13.47 8.93
N VAL A 77 -5.57 -13.26 9.82
CA VAL A 77 -6.78 -12.48 9.55
C VAL A 77 -6.80 -11.30 10.50
N SER A 78 -7.07 -10.11 10.02
CA SER A 78 -7.23 -8.92 10.87
C SER A 78 -8.36 -8.05 10.39
N GLY A 79 -9.03 -7.40 11.36
CA GLY A 79 -10.06 -6.40 11.11
C GLY A 79 -9.93 -5.24 12.10
N VAL A 80 -10.09 -4.03 11.61
CA VAL A 80 -10.09 -2.79 12.37
C VAL A 80 -11.28 -1.95 11.92
N VAL A 81 -11.97 -1.34 12.87
CA VAL A 81 -13.01 -0.34 12.60
C VAL A 81 -12.64 0.92 13.38
N ASP A 82 -12.39 2.02 12.65
CA ASP A 82 -12.12 3.31 13.26
C ASP A 82 -13.40 4.14 13.27
N VAL A 83 -13.80 4.59 14.44
CA VAL A 83 -14.92 5.51 14.63
C VAL A 83 -14.36 6.91 14.86
N LEU A 84 -14.46 7.77 13.83
CA LEU A 84 -13.98 9.15 13.85
C LEU A 84 -15.08 10.10 14.23
N ARG A 85 -14.77 11.04 15.15
CA ARG A 85 -15.67 12.12 15.55
C ARG A 85 -14.89 13.42 15.57
N TYR A 86 -15.45 14.42 14.88
CA TYR A 86 -14.93 15.78 14.79
C TYR A 86 -15.59 16.65 15.85
N ALA A 87 -14.85 17.60 16.41
CA ALA A 87 -15.36 18.44 17.51
C ALA A 87 -16.33 19.52 17.02
N GLN A 88 -16.12 20.06 15.81
CA GLN A 88 -16.92 21.14 15.24
C GLN A 88 -17.59 20.69 13.93
N GLU A 89 -16.85 20.03 13.04
CA GLU A 89 -17.29 19.58 11.72
C GLU A 89 -17.95 18.20 11.79
N ASN A 90 -19.09 18.07 12.46
CA ASN A 90 -19.79 16.80 12.67
C ASN A 90 -20.20 16.10 11.34
N ASP A 91 -20.39 16.86 10.25
CA ASP A 91 -20.69 16.32 8.93
C ASP A 91 -19.51 15.51 8.34
N LEU A 92 -18.31 15.65 8.92
CA LEU A 92 -17.13 14.88 8.57
C LEU A 92 -16.99 13.58 9.39
N ASP A 93 -17.87 13.35 10.36
CA ASP A 93 -17.90 12.11 11.13
C ASP A 93 -17.96 10.90 10.20
N TYR A 94 -17.13 9.91 10.47
CA TYR A 94 -16.98 8.79 9.55
C TYR A 94 -16.56 7.49 10.26
N GLU A 95 -16.91 6.36 9.67
CA GLU A 95 -16.48 5.04 10.12
C GLU A 95 -15.61 4.40 9.03
N ARG A 96 -14.31 4.25 9.31
CA ARG A 96 -13.37 3.55 8.45
C ARG A 96 -13.32 2.07 8.82
N GLN A 97 -13.08 1.24 7.81
CA GLN A 97 -13.01 -0.20 7.99
C GLN A 97 -11.81 -0.75 7.21
N TYR A 98 -11.05 -1.64 7.84
CA TYR A 98 -9.91 -2.30 7.22
C TYR A 98 -9.93 -3.78 7.57
N TYR A 99 -9.94 -4.63 6.56
CA TYR A 99 -9.88 -6.08 6.72
C TYR A 99 -8.73 -6.62 5.89
N LYS A 100 -7.92 -7.49 6.47
CA LYS A 100 -6.79 -8.13 5.79
C LYS A 100 -6.80 -9.62 6.05
N LEU A 101 -6.47 -10.37 5.03
CA LEU A 101 -6.21 -11.79 5.06
C LEU A 101 -4.86 -12.03 4.39
N HIS A 102 -3.97 -12.72 5.08
CA HIS A 102 -2.70 -13.20 4.54
C HIS A 102 -2.63 -14.71 4.72
N GLY A 103 -2.20 -15.45 3.70
CA GLY A 103 -2.03 -16.89 3.75
C GLY A 103 -0.78 -17.35 2.99
N GLY A 104 -0.08 -18.31 3.60
CA GLY A 104 1.03 -19.03 2.96
C GLY A 104 0.86 -20.53 3.15
N TYR A 105 0.99 -21.32 2.09
CA TYR A 105 0.83 -22.76 2.12
C TYR A 105 1.91 -23.46 1.31
N ARG A 106 2.71 -24.29 1.99
CA ARG A 106 3.69 -25.18 1.37
C ARG A 106 3.05 -26.55 1.18
N PHE A 107 2.43 -26.77 0.04
CA PHE A 107 1.72 -28.03 -0.24
C PHE A 107 2.63 -29.16 -0.73
N ALA A 108 3.90 -28.85 -1.07
CA ALA A 108 4.96 -29.82 -1.31
C ALA A 108 6.32 -29.18 -1.00
N GLU A 109 7.39 -29.99 -0.91
CA GLU A 109 8.74 -29.50 -0.56
C GLU A 109 9.21 -28.32 -1.43
N ARG A 110 8.83 -28.30 -2.70
CA ARG A 110 9.29 -27.34 -3.70
C ARG A 110 8.21 -26.33 -4.15
N TRP A 111 6.99 -26.50 -3.65
CA TRP A 111 5.87 -25.68 -4.06
C TRP A 111 5.34 -24.85 -2.91
N ASN A 112 5.29 -23.55 -3.11
CA ASN A 112 4.72 -22.62 -2.15
C ASN A 112 3.64 -21.77 -2.82
N PHE A 113 2.53 -21.62 -2.13
CA PHE A 113 1.47 -20.67 -2.45
C PHE A 113 1.45 -19.57 -1.39
N ASN A 114 1.29 -18.34 -1.81
CA ASN A 114 1.02 -17.21 -0.93
C ASN A 114 -0.13 -16.37 -1.49
N GLY A 115 -0.86 -15.72 -0.61
CA GLY A 115 -1.94 -14.82 -1.02
C GLY A 115 -2.21 -13.78 0.04
N ASP A 116 -2.51 -12.57 -0.43
CA ASP A 116 -2.93 -11.45 0.39
C ASP A 116 -4.23 -10.89 -0.15
N PHE A 117 -5.04 -10.43 0.77
CA PHE A 117 -6.33 -9.88 0.48
C PHE A 117 -6.58 -8.72 1.44
N ALA A 118 -6.95 -7.57 0.93
CA ALA A 118 -7.30 -6.41 1.73
C ALA A 118 -8.58 -5.75 1.20
N TYR A 119 -9.46 -5.41 2.11
CA TYR A 119 -10.59 -4.53 1.86
C TYR A 119 -10.51 -3.34 2.79
N SER A 120 -10.74 -2.15 2.27
CA SER A 120 -10.89 -0.96 3.10
C SER A 120 -12.02 -0.08 2.59
N LYS A 121 -12.74 0.51 3.55
CA LYS A 121 -13.66 1.61 3.33
C LYS A 121 -13.11 2.82 4.05
N ASP A 122 -12.74 3.86 3.31
CA ASP A 122 -12.07 5.05 3.82
C ASP A 122 -12.40 6.27 2.97
N THR A 123 -11.65 7.34 3.10
CA THR A 123 -11.76 8.55 2.26
C THR A 123 -10.53 8.72 1.37
N THR A 124 -10.69 9.41 0.27
CA THR A 124 -9.61 9.75 -0.68
C THR A 124 -8.44 10.48 0.00
N LEU A 125 -8.70 11.29 1.03
CA LEU A 125 -7.64 11.98 1.80
C LEU A 125 -6.71 11.03 2.55
N GLN A 126 -7.19 9.87 2.98
CA GLN A 126 -6.36 8.89 3.69
C GLN A 126 -5.67 7.91 2.73
N THR A 127 -6.30 7.65 1.60
CA THR A 127 -5.83 6.65 0.64
C THR A 127 -5.11 7.27 -0.54
N GLU A 128 -5.80 8.02 -1.37
CA GLU A 128 -5.25 8.55 -2.61
C GLU A 128 -4.12 9.56 -2.36
N LEU A 129 -4.29 10.48 -1.40
CA LEU A 129 -3.23 11.42 -1.02
C LEU A 129 -1.97 10.68 -0.56
N THR A 130 -2.16 9.61 0.22
CA THR A 130 -1.04 8.81 0.73
C THR A 130 -0.36 8.00 -0.37
N GLU A 131 -1.08 7.50 -1.38
CA GLU A 131 -0.52 6.69 -2.45
C GLU A 131 0.02 7.52 -3.61
N THR A 132 -0.77 8.47 -4.08
CA THR A 132 -0.48 9.23 -5.31
C THR A 132 0.10 10.62 -5.05
N GLY A 133 -0.15 11.19 -3.87
CA GLY A 133 0.12 12.60 -3.58
C GLY A 133 -0.87 13.54 -4.23
N ILE A 134 -1.97 13.03 -4.80
CA ILE A 134 -2.98 13.80 -5.53
C ILE A 134 -4.35 13.54 -4.91
N VAL A 135 -5.01 14.60 -4.46
CA VAL A 135 -6.41 14.58 -4.05
C VAL A 135 -7.07 15.87 -4.49
N ASN A 136 -8.25 15.77 -5.07
CA ASN A 136 -9.05 16.93 -5.50
C ASN A 136 -10.24 17.17 -4.56
N THR A 137 -10.72 16.12 -3.89
CA THR A 137 -11.89 16.20 -3.01
C THR A 137 -11.86 15.07 -1.98
N ARG A 138 -12.43 15.32 -0.80
CA ARG A 138 -12.69 14.28 0.20
C ARG A 138 -13.93 13.50 -0.20
N SER A 139 -13.76 12.26 -0.60
CA SER A 139 -14.87 11.36 -0.95
C SER A 139 -14.68 10.00 -0.30
N PRO A 140 -15.75 9.32 0.14
CA PRO A 140 -15.67 7.93 0.53
C PRO A 140 -15.26 7.04 -0.65
N VAL A 141 -14.37 6.08 -0.38
CA VAL A 141 -13.88 5.12 -1.34
C VAL A 141 -13.88 3.71 -0.75
N ASP A 142 -14.42 2.77 -1.49
CA ASP A 142 -14.32 1.34 -1.23
C ASP A 142 -13.14 0.78 -2.05
N ARG A 143 -12.21 0.13 -1.37
CA ARG A 143 -10.97 -0.40 -1.97
C ARG A 143 -10.86 -1.88 -1.73
N PHE A 144 -10.43 -2.57 -2.75
CA PHE A 144 -10.20 -3.99 -2.72
C PHE A 144 -8.86 -4.30 -3.40
N ASP A 145 -7.96 -4.96 -2.69
CA ASP A 145 -6.66 -5.39 -3.16
C ASP A 145 -6.52 -6.89 -2.91
N GLY A 146 -6.19 -7.65 -3.94
CA GLY A 146 -5.94 -9.08 -3.85
C GLY A 146 -4.71 -9.47 -4.62
N ASN A 147 -3.85 -10.29 -4.05
CA ASN A 147 -2.76 -10.91 -4.79
C ASN A 147 -2.62 -12.38 -4.42
N GLY A 148 -2.11 -13.17 -5.35
CA GLY A 148 -1.79 -14.57 -5.14
C GLY A 148 -0.58 -14.97 -5.96
N GLY A 149 0.32 -15.75 -5.34
CA GLY A 149 1.55 -16.23 -5.97
C GLY A 149 1.73 -17.71 -5.76
N LEU A 150 2.16 -18.38 -6.83
CA LEU A 150 2.60 -19.76 -6.82
C LEU A 150 4.07 -19.82 -7.21
N SER A 151 4.92 -20.39 -6.39
CA SER A 151 6.34 -20.55 -6.69
C SER A 151 6.79 -22.01 -6.68
N TYR A 152 7.70 -22.34 -7.59
CA TYR A 152 8.33 -23.64 -7.70
C TYR A 152 9.85 -23.52 -7.62
N GLN A 153 10.43 -24.15 -6.63
CA GLN A 153 11.87 -24.26 -6.45
C GLN A 153 12.40 -25.47 -7.19
N PHE A 154 12.99 -25.27 -8.37
CA PHE A 154 13.55 -26.38 -9.17
C PHE A 154 14.99 -26.72 -8.80
N SER A 155 15.72 -25.84 -8.09
CA SER A 155 16.99 -26.10 -7.46
C SER A 155 17.16 -25.33 -6.17
N GLU A 156 18.18 -25.61 -5.37
CA GLU A 156 18.49 -24.83 -4.14
C GLU A 156 18.76 -23.35 -4.44
N LEU A 157 19.26 -23.06 -5.64
CA LEU A 157 19.67 -21.73 -6.07
C LEU A 157 18.68 -21.03 -6.99
N SER A 158 17.61 -21.70 -7.42
CA SER A 158 16.73 -21.12 -8.44
C SER A 158 15.28 -21.50 -8.23
N ASP A 159 14.40 -20.53 -8.41
CA ASP A 159 12.95 -20.68 -8.40
C ASP A 159 12.28 -19.87 -9.53
N ILE A 160 11.08 -20.26 -9.87
CA ILE A 160 10.20 -19.55 -10.78
C ILE A 160 8.83 -19.40 -10.13
N GLY A 161 8.17 -18.30 -10.41
CA GLY A 161 6.84 -18.03 -9.88
C GLY A 161 5.83 -17.56 -10.93
N VAL A 162 4.59 -17.58 -10.54
CA VAL A 162 3.47 -16.89 -11.20
C VAL A 162 2.77 -16.09 -10.14
N ASN A 163 2.65 -14.77 -10.32
CA ASN A 163 1.89 -13.92 -9.44
C ASN A 163 0.72 -13.29 -10.20
N TYR A 164 -0.42 -13.18 -9.56
CA TYR A 164 -1.58 -12.46 -10.04
C TYR A 164 -2.00 -11.44 -9.00
N ALA A 165 -2.28 -10.20 -9.42
CA ALA A 165 -2.83 -9.18 -8.56
C ALA A 165 -4.10 -8.57 -9.17
N TYR A 166 -5.02 -8.19 -8.30
CA TYR A 166 -6.27 -7.52 -8.63
C TYR A 166 -6.47 -6.33 -7.68
N VAL A 167 -6.82 -5.19 -8.26
CA VAL A 167 -7.09 -3.94 -7.55
C VAL A 167 -8.45 -3.43 -8.03
N ASN A 168 -9.28 -2.96 -7.10
CA ASN A 168 -10.54 -2.28 -7.42
C ASN A 168 -10.71 -1.06 -6.52
N ARG A 169 -11.15 0.04 -7.12
CA ARG A 169 -11.46 1.30 -6.43
C ARG A 169 -12.84 1.75 -6.88
N SER A 170 -13.72 2.01 -5.92
CA SER A 170 -15.07 2.51 -6.17
C SER A 170 -15.33 3.73 -5.31
N TYR A 171 -15.54 4.84 -5.97
CA TYR A 171 -15.76 6.14 -5.35
C TYR A 171 -17.25 6.42 -5.17
N LYS A 172 -17.62 7.17 -4.13
CA LYS A 172 -19.00 7.62 -3.94
C LYS A 172 -19.28 8.94 -4.64
N ASP A 173 -18.25 9.71 -4.92
CA ASP A 173 -18.35 10.94 -5.68
C ASP A 173 -18.48 10.59 -7.18
N PRO A 174 -19.55 11.01 -7.87
CA PRO A 174 -19.74 10.72 -9.29
C PRO A 174 -18.75 11.46 -10.20
N LEU A 175 -17.98 12.43 -9.68
CA LEU A 175 -16.92 13.13 -10.40
C LEU A 175 -15.59 12.34 -10.41
N LEU A 176 -15.50 11.27 -9.63
CA LEU A 176 -14.34 10.38 -9.59
C LEU A 176 -14.64 9.09 -10.36
N ASP A 177 -13.69 8.65 -11.17
CA ASP A 177 -13.86 7.50 -12.04
C ASP A 177 -13.47 6.19 -11.32
N ASP A 178 -14.45 5.27 -11.21
CA ASP A 178 -14.22 3.92 -10.69
C ASP A 178 -13.25 3.16 -11.59
N TYR A 179 -12.34 2.40 -11.00
CA TYR A 179 -11.44 1.58 -11.79
C TYR A 179 -11.13 0.23 -11.18
N TYR A 180 -10.70 -0.70 -12.02
CA TYR A 180 -10.05 -1.93 -11.61
C TYR A 180 -8.82 -2.23 -12.46
N ALA A 181 -7.86 -2.88 -11.85
CA ALA A 181 -6.64 -3.32 -12.52
C ALA A 181 -6.34 -4.78 -12.22
N ASN A 182 -5.80 -5.46 -13.22
CA ASN A 182 -5.31 -6.83 -13.11
C ASN A 182 -3.86 -6.87 -13.57
N SER A 183 -3.04 -7.66 -12.91
CA SER A 183 -1.69 -7.93 -13.40
C SER A 183 -1.28 -9.37 -13.17
N ILE A 184 -0.45 -9.87 -14.08
CA ILE A 184 0.22 -11.16 -13.97
C ILE A 184 1.72 -10.94 -14.16
N SER A 185 2.55 -11.58 -13.31
CA SER A 185 3.99 -11.57 -13.45
C SER A 185 4.59 -12.96 -13.30
N LEU A 186 5.74 -13.16 -13.94
CA LEU A 186 6.45 -14.44 -14.01
C LEU A 186 7.90 -14.25 -13.50
N PRO A 187 8.15 -14.10 -12.20
CA PRO A 187 9.49 -13.94 -11.67
C PRO A 187 10.30 -15.22 -11.78
N TYR A 188 11.50 -15.10 -12.31
CA TYR A 188 12.57 -16.08 -12.22
C TYR A 188 13.66 -15.51 -11.30
N ASN A 189 14.01 -16.24 -10.24
CA ASN A 189 15.04 -15.87 -9.29
C ASN A 189 16.22 -16.83 -9.34
N ARG A 190 17.44 -16.28 -9.25
CA ARG A 190 18.66 -17.05 -9.12
C ARG A 190 19.56 -16.47 -8.03
N LYS A 191 19.97 -17.32 -7.09
CA LYS A 191 20.89 -17.00 -6.01
C LYS A 191 22.33 -17.26 -6.43
N PHE A 192 23.23 -16.37 -6.01
CA PHE A 192 24.68 -16.46 -6.21
C PHE A 192 25.38 -16.13 -4.89
N ASN A 193 26.68 -16.38 -4.81
CA ASN A 193 27.51 -16.04 -3.66
C ASN A 193 26.89 -16.55 -2.33
N ASP A 194 26.58 -17.85 -2.25
CA ASP A 194 25.95 -18.49 -1.09
C ASP A 194 24.63 -17.82 -0.65
N GLY A 195 23.91 -17.21 -1.60
CA GLY A 195 22.63 -16.56 -1.35
C GLY A 195 22.72 -15.07 -0.95
N LEU A 196 23.93 -14.50 -0.92
CA LEU A 196 24.12 -13.06 -0.67
C LEU A 196 23.58 -12.20 -1.83
N ASP A 197 23.64 -12.74 -3.04
CA ASP A 197 23.14 -12.10 -4.26
C ASP A 197 21.94 -12.86 -4.81
N ILE A 198 20.87 -12.14 -5.14
CA ILE A 198 19.71 -12.70 -5.87
C ILE A 198 19.51 -11.87 -7.12
N PHE A 199 19.56 -12.51 -8.26
CA PHE A 199 19.18 -11.90 -9.53
C PHE A 199 17.76 -12.33 -9.90
N THR A 200 16.93 -11.37 -10.34
CA THR A 200 15.54 -11.58 -10.75
C THR A 200 15.33 -11.12 -12.18
N VAL A 201 14.60 -11.90 -12.96
CA VAL A 201 14.00 -11.45 -14.23
C VAL A 201 12.50 -11.64 -14.14
N GLU A 202 11.72 -10.58 -14.38
CA GLU A 202 10.28 -10.62 -14.21
C GLU A 202 9.57 -9.93 -15.38
N PRO A 203 9.15 -10.66 -16.41
CA PRO A 203 8.13 -10.16 -17.33
C PRO A 203 6.79 -10.05 -16.63
N SER A 204 6.05 -8.98 -16.94
CA SER A 204 4.70 -8.78 -16.42
C SER A 204 3.79 -8.11 -17.44
N TYR A 205 2.51 -8.38 -17.29
CA TYR A 205 1.43 -7.76 -18.05
C TYR A 205 0.38 -7.26 -17.06
N GLY A 206 -0.07 -6.02 -17.26
CA GLY A 206 -1.15 -5.39 -16.53
C GLY A 206 -2.23 -4.87 -17.47
N ARG A 207 -3.47 -4.83 -16.97
CA ARG A 207 -4.59 -4.15 -17.61
C ARG A 207 -5.32 -3.31 -16.60
N PHE A 208 -5.49 -2.04 -16.92
CA PHE A 208 -6.23 -1.07 -16.17
C PHE A 208 -7.51 -0.71 -16.93
N ILE A 209 -8.66 -0.69 -16.26
CA ILE A 209 -9.95 -0.39 -16.87
C ILE A 209 -10.71 0.56 -15.96
N SER A 210 -11.16 1.67 -16.54
CA SER A 210 -12.11 2.62 -15.96
C SER A 210 -13.25 2.89 -16.94
N ASP A 211 -14.17 3.78 -16.59
CA ASP A 211 -15.29 4.13 -17.51
C ASP A 211 -14.80 4.97 -18.70
N ILE A 212 -13.64 5.62 -18.59
CA ILE A 212 -13.06 6.48 -19.63
C ILE A 212 -11.80 5.90 -20.28
N ASN A 213 -11.20 4.87 -19.71
CA ASN A 213 -9.91 4.31 -20.14
C ASN A 213 -9.87 2.78 -20.12
N ASP A 214 -9.23 2.19 -21.15
CA ASP A 214 -8.73 0.81 -21.15
C ASP A 214 -7.24 0.83 -21.52
N ALA A 215 -6.39 0.46 -20.58
CA ALA A 215 -4.94 0.51 -20.76
C ALA A 215 -4.28 -0.85 -20.54
N HIS A 216 -3.31 -1.16 -21.38
CA HIS A 216 -2.49 -2.35 -21.33
C HIS A 216 -1.04 -1.96 -21.03
N ASP A 217 -0.43 -2.59 -20.04
CA ASP A 217 0.91 -2.30 -19.56
C ASP A 217 1.79 -3.56 -19.63
N TYR A 218 2.90 -3.48 -20.37
CA TYR A 218 3.86 -4.55 -20.57
C TYR A 218 5.19 -4.14 -19.96
N ARG A 219 5.76 -4.99 -19.10
CA ARG A 219 7.01 -4.71 -18.40
C ARG A 219 7.98 -5.88 -18.49
N LEU A 220 9.27 -5.56 -18.47
CA LEU A 220 10.34 -6.55 -18.28
C LEU A 220 11.32 -6.00 -17.24
N ASN A 221 11.20 -6.46 -16.02
CA ASN A 221 12.00 -6.00 -14.91
C ASN A 221 13.23 -6.88 -14.68
N PHE A 222 14.34 -6.24 -14.29
CA PHE A 222 15.56 -6.88 -13.85
C PHE A 222 15.84 -6.46 -12.43
N GLY A 223 15.98 -7.45 -11.55
CA GLY A 223 16.22 -7.27 -10.13
C GLY A 223 17.61 -7.76 -9.73
N TRP A 224 18.23 -7.03 -8.82
CA TRP A 224 19.40 -7.49 -8.09
C TRP A 224 19.26 -7.09 -6.62
N THR A 225 19.32 -8.10 -5.75
CA THR A 225 19.33 -7.91 -4.31
C THR A 225 20.66 -8.40 -3.78
N HIS A 226 21.40 -7.52 -3.11
CA HIS A 226 22.69 -7.80 -2.49
C HIS A 226 22.60 -7.65 -0.98
N ARG A 227 22.99 -8.70 -0.25
CA ARG A 227 23.00 -8.78 1.21
C ARG A 227 24.41 -9.07 1.72
N PRO A 228 25.31 -8.06 1.76
CA PRO A 228 26.72 -8.27 2.19
C PRO A 228 26.82 -8.67 3.65
N SER A 229 25.79 -8.46 4.43
CA SER A 229 25.66 -8.90 5.82
C SER A 229 24.18 -9.01 6.22
N GLU A 230 23.89 -9.56 7.39
CA GLU A 230 22.54 -9.62 7.95
C GLU A 230 21.93 -8.24 8.22
N THR A 231 22.77 -7.21 8.32
CA THR A 231 22.35 -5.84 8.65
C THR A 231 22.18 -4.93 7.45
N TYR A 232 22.68 -5.31 6.27
CA TYR A 232 22.59 -4.50 5.07
C TYR A 232 21.88 -5.24 3.93
N GLN A 233 20.96 -4.55 3.28
CA GLN A 233 20.37 -4.99 2.03
C GLN A 233 20.35 -3.83 1.04
N PHE A 234 20.89 -4.05 -0.14
CA PHE A 234 20.75 -3.19 -1.29
C PHE A 234 19.90 -3.90 -2.34
N ARG A 235 18.89 -3.22 -2.87
CA ARG A 235 18.02 -3.75 -3.91
C ARG A 235 17.91 -2.78 -5.06
N VAL A 236 18.06 -3.29 -6.26
CA VAL A 236 17.75 -2.62 -7.53
C VAL A 236 16.73 -3.48 -8.25
N PHE A 237 15.63 -2.90 -8.69
CA PHE A 237 14.60 -3.54 -9.49
C PHE A 237 14.12 -2.53 -10.52
N LEU A 238 14.55 -2.67 -11.78
CA LEU A 238 14.32 -1.70 -12.84
C LEU A 238 13.97 -2.42 -14.13
N GLY A 239 13.10 -1.80 -14.95
CA GLY A 239 12.79 -2.32 -16.25
C GLY A 239 12.09 -1.35 -17.18
N PRO A 240 12.22 -1.57 -18.50
CA PRO A 240 11.41 -0.88 -19.48
C PRO A 240 9.94 -1.29 -19.34
N ARG A 241 9.06 -0.34 -19.61
CA ARG A 241 7.64 -0.56 -19.77
C ARG A 241 7.16 0.00 -21.11
N TYR A 242 6.11 -0.61 -21.63
CA TYR A 242 5.35 -0.13 -22.77
C TYR A 242 3.87 -0.14 -22.43
N THR A 243 3.22 1.02 -22.45
CA THR A 243 1.80 1.19 -22.13
C THR A 243 1.05 1.61 -23.39
N VAL A 244 -0.11 0.99 -23.61
CA VAL A 244 -1.08 1.34 -24.65
C VAL A 244 -2.38 1.70 -23.95
N GLN A 245 -2.90 2.90 -24.18
CA GLN A 245 -4.12 3.41 -23.57
C GLN A 245 -5.12 3.78 -24.66
N LYS A 246 -6.35 3.30 -24.51
CA LYS A 246 -7.49 3.65 -25.35
C LYS A 246 -8.49 4.46 -24.55
N PHE A 247 -8.86 5.63 -25.07
CA PHE A 247 -9.88 6.49 -24.49
C PHE A 247 -11.26 6.11 -25.03
N GLU A 248 -12.18 5.68 -24.15
CA GLU A 248 -13.51 5.20 -24.56
C GLU A 248 -14.39 6.30 -25.16
N GLY A 249 -14.21 7.56 -24.75
CA GLY A 249 -15.01 8.70 -25.24
C GLY A 249 -14.69 9.15 -26.66
N THR A 250 -13.42 9.12 -27.07
CA THR A 250 -12.95 9.55 -28.39
C THR A 250 -12.63 8.38 -29.30
N GLY A 251 -12.33 7.21 -28.71
CA GLY A 251 -11.80 6.04 -29.41
C GLY A 251 -10.31 6.17 -29.76
N ASP A 252 -9.66 7.26 -29.36
CA ASP A 252 -8.24 7.49 -29.61
C ASP A 252 -7.39 6.48 -28.85
N THR A 253 -6.30 6.06 -29.47
CA THR A 253 -5.31 5.17 -28.85
C THR A 253 -3.96 5.86 -28.82
N THR A 254 -3.35 5.89 -27.64
CA THR A 254 -2.00 6.41 -27.43
C THR A 254 -1.10 5.32 -26.87
N SER A 255 0.19 5.47 -27.07
CA SER A 255 1.18 4.54 -26.49
C SER A 255 2.41 5.30 -26.01
N ASN A 256 3.03 4.79 -24.94
CA ASN A 256 4.22 5.40 -24.36
C ASN A 256 5.21 4.34 -23.86
N TRP A 257 6.50 4.66 -24.02
CA TRP A 257 7.60 3.93 -23.39
C TRP A 257 8.03 4.66 -22.11
N GLY A 258 8.33 3.90 -21.09
CA GLY A 258 8.83 4.43 -19.84
C GLY A 258 9.75 3.46 -19.12
N VAL A 259 10.17 3.87 -17.93
CA VAL A 259 10.95 3.03 -17.01
C VAL A 259 10.22 2.98 -15.68
N VAL A 260 10.09 1.79 -15.14
CA VAL A 260 9.54 1.54 -13.80
C VAL A 260 10.57 0.82 -12.95
N GLY A 261 10.44 0.95 -11.65
CA GLY A 261 11.26 0.21 -10.71
C GLY A 261 11.48 0.89 -9.38
N ASP A 262 12.31 0.24 -8.56
CA ASP A 262 12.65 0.64 -7.21
C ASP A 262 14.13 0.37 -6.94
N ILE A 263 14.80 1.33 -6.33
CA ILE A 263 16.16 1.19 -5.81
C ILE A 263 16.10 1.56 -4.35
N ASN A 264 16.50 0.65 -3.47
CA ASN A 264 16.52 0.94 -2.05
C ASN A 264 17.75 0.36 -1.33
N LEU A 265 18.09 1.03 -0.24
CA LEU A 265 19.09 0.62 0.72
C LEU A 265 18.44 0.51 2.08
N GLU A 266 18.54 -0.66 2.68
CA GLU A 266 18.12 -0.90 4.04
C GLU A 266 19.32 -1.27 4.92
N LYS A 267 19.40 -0.63 6.08
CA LYS A 267 20.34 -0.98 7.15
C LYS A 267 19.58 -1.18 8.44
N THR A 268 19.62 -2.41 8.97
CA THR A 268 19.02 -2.76 10.26
C THR A 268 20.10 -3.14 11.23
N ALA A 269 20.32 -2.30 12.25
CA ALA A 269 21.22 -2.56 13.37
C ALA A 269 20.38 -2.80 14.64
N GLU A 270 21.05 -3.18 15.73
CA GLU A 270 20.37 -3.52 16.99
C GLU A 270 19.41 -2.43 17.51
N VAL A 271 19.79 -1.16 17.34
CA VAL A 271 19.04 -0.02 17.89
C VAL A 271 18.46 0.93 16.84
N TYR A 272 18.74 0.73 15.54
CA TYR A 272 18.18 1.58 14.49
C TYR A 272 17.95 0.84 13.19
N THR A 273 16.97 1.31 12.42
CA THR A 273 16.74 0.91 11.04
C THR A 273 16.70 2.16 10.16
N ILE A 274 17.38 2.10 9.03
CA ILE A 274 17.41 3.13 7.99
C ILE A 274 16.96 2.47 6.70
N LEU A 275 15.91 2.99 6.08
CA LEU A 275 15.48 2.66 4.74
C LEU A 275 15.46 3.94 3.90
N VAL A 276 16.15 3.94 2.79
CA VAL A 276 16.13 5.04 1.79
C VAL A 276 15.91 4.41 0.43
N GLY A 277 14.98 4.94 -0.34
CA GLY A 277 14.74 4.41 -1.68
C GLY A 277 14.19 5.46 -2.64
N VAL A 278 14.36 5.17 -3.92
CA VAL A 278 13.75 5.88 -5.04
C VAL A 278 12.93 4.89 -5.85
N SER A 279 11.74 5.30 -6.27
CA SER A 279 10.89 4.46 -7.12
C SER A 279 10.24 5.24 -8.25
N SER A 280 9.85 4.51 -9.26
CA SER A 280 9.10 5.02 -10.40
C SER A 280 8.05 3.98 -10.82
N ASP A 281 6.79 4.40 -10.93
CA ASP A 281 5.69 3.52 -11.34
C ASP A 281 4.58 4.31 -12.06
N ILE A 282 3.56 3.59 -12.53
CA ILE A 282 2.34 4.17 -13.07
C ILE A 282 1.25 4.12 -12.00
N ILE A 283 0.52 5.21 -11.89
CA ILE A 283 -0.66 5.34 -11.04
C ILE A 283 -1.85 5.85 -11.86
N SER A 284 -3.05 5.51 -11.44
CA SER A 284 -4.26 6.14 -11.95
C SER A 284 -4.57 7.43 -11.21
N ARG A 285 -5.05 8.44 -11.93
CA ARG A 285 -5.60 9.66 -11.37
C ARG A 285 -7.12 9.51 -11.24
N PRO A 286 -7.68 9.49 -10.02
CA PRO A 286 -9.09 9.19 -9.80
C PRO A 286 -10.05 10.15 -10.50
N SER A 287 -9.66 11.43 -10.63
CA SER A 287 -10.52 12.46 -11.24
C SER A 287 -10.62 12.41 -12.77
N THR A 288 -9.65 11.76 -13.43
CA THR A 288 -9.58 11.71 -14.89
C THR A 288 -9.44 10.29 -15.44
N GLY A 289 -9.27 9.30 -14.56
CA GLY A 289 -8.96 7.90 -14.94
C GLY A 289 -7.68 7.73 -15.77
N GLU A 290 -6.94 8.80 -16.00
CA GLU A 290 -5.71 8.78 -16.79
C GLU A 290 -4.58 8.14 -16.02
N LEU A 291 -3.68 7.49 -16.75
CA LEU A 291 -2.44 6.97 -16.19
C LEU A 291 -1.38 8.07 -16.09
N ASN A 292 -0.74 8.13 -14.95
CA ASN A 292 0.34 9.06 -14.67
C ASN A 292 1.59 8.31 -14.22
N GLN A 293 2.75 8.83 -14.60
CA GLN A 293 4.05 8.38 -14.10
C GLN A 293 4.33 9.08 -12.77
N ILE A 294 4.58 8.33 -11.71
CA ILE A 294 5.02 8.85 -10.42
C ILE A 294 6.49 8.51 -10.19
N TYR A 295 7.23 9.49 -9.66
CA TYR A 295 8.59 9.34 -9.17
C TYR A 295 8.61 9.65 -7.69
N MET A 296 9.19 8.81 -6.87
CA MET A 296 9.21 8.97 -5.42
C MET A 296 10.63 8.82 -4.87
N LEU A 297 10.97 9.69 -3.92
CA LEU A 297 12.06 9.50 -2.96
C LEU A 297 11.40 9.28 -1.60
N TYR A 298 11.74 8.20 -0.92
CA TYR A 298 11.18 7.88 0.38
C TYR A 298 12.25 7.49 1.38
N THR A 299 12.03 7.83 2.65
CA THR A 299 12.92 7.45 3.75
C THR A 299 12.11 7.00 4.96
N ARG A 300 12.65 6.04 5.68
CA ARG A 300 12.18 5.66 7.01
C ARG A 300 13.39 5.47 7.92
N LEU A 301 13.44 6.28 8.95
CA LEU A 301 14.49 6.23 9.97
C LEU A 301 13.81 5.86 11.28
N SER A 302 14.23 4.80 11.93
CA SER A 302 13.75 4.42 13.26
C SER A 302 14.91 4.17 14.19
N ARG A 303 14.75 4.55 15.47
CA ARG A 303 15.76 4.36 16.51
C ARG A 303 15.10 3.99 17.83
N ARG A 304 15.56 2.92 18.43
CA ARG A 304 15.28 2.58 19.82
C ARG A 304 16.25 3.37 20.70
N ILE A 305 15.73 4.36 21.43
CA ILE A 305 16.52 5.26 22.28
C ILE A 305 16.78 4.59 23.63
N THR A 306 15.75 3.94 24.17
CA THR A 306 15.84 3.07 25.35
C THR A 306 15.03 1.80 25.09
N GLU A 307 14.98 0.87 26.04
CA GLU A 307 14.12 -0.33 25.92
C GLU A 307 12.64 0.00 25.73
N ARG A 308 12.19 1.14 26.27
CA ARG A 308 10.78 1.55 26.22
C ARG A 308 10.50 2.71 25.28
N PHE A 309 11.52 3.47 24.90
CA PHE A 309 11.35 4.69 24.14
C PHE A 309 12.00 4.59 22.75
N GLY A 310 11.20 4.84 21.72
CA GLY A 310 11.63 4.84 20.33
C GLY A 310 11.23 6.11 19.62
N ALA A 311 11.96 6.45 18.56
CA ALA A 311 11.64 7.54 17.65
C ALA A 311 11.69 7.04 16.21
N GLN A 312 10.82 7.57 15.37
CA GLN A 312 10.78 7.28 13.94
C GLN A 312 10.54 8.57 13.16
N VAL A 313 11.14 8.65 11.98
CA VAL A 313 10.81 9.68 10.98
C VAL A 313 10.52 8.98 9.67
N TYR A 314 9.36 9.24 9.11
CA TYR A 314 9.01 8.90 7.73
C TYR A 314 9.02 10.16 6.89
N SER A 315 9.57 10.12 5.69
CA SER A 315 9.40 11.19 4.72
C SER A 315 9.28 10.65 3.30
N ARG A 316 8.53 11.39 2.47
CA ARG A 316 8.38 11.10 1.04
C ARG A 316 8.29 12.42 0.27
N ILE A 317 8.97 12.43 -0.86
CA ILE A 317 8.81 13.43 -1.91
C ILE A 317 8.37 12.68 -3.15
N SER A 318 7.30 13.12 -3.80
CA SER A 318 6.90 12.57 -5.09
C SER A 318 6.63 13.66 -6.11
N MET A 319 6.83 13.29 -7.36
CA MET A 319 6.48 14.08 -8.54
C MET A 319 5.65 13.20 -9.46
N THR A 320 4.46 13.66 -9.80
CA THR A 320 3.54 12.97 -10.69
C THR A 320 3.39 13.75 -11.98
N LYS A 321 3.57 13.06 -13.11
CA LYS A 321 3.46 13.61 -14.47
C LYS A 321 2.43 12.83 -15.27
N PRO A 322 1.70 13.47 -16.20
CA PRO A 322 0.93 12.75 -17.19
C PRO A 322 1.80 11.76 -17.96
N ASP A 323 1.31 10.54 -18.18
CA ASP A 323 2.06 9.51 -18.92
C ASP A 323 2.00 9.71 -20.43
N PHE A 324 0.99 10.46 -20.91
CA PHE A 324 0.76 10.73 -22.33
C PHE A 324 0.71 12.21 -22.63
N GLU A 325 1.32 12.65 -23.74
CA GLU A 325 1.17 14.02 -24.24
C GLU A 325 -0.26 14.25 -24.74
N GLY A 326 -0.91 15.32 -24.26
CA GLY A 326 -2.29 15.66 -24.62
C GLY A 326 -3.35 15.32 -23.59
N ALA A 327 -3.01 14.60 -22.53
CA ALA A 327 -3.84 14.50 -21.34
C ALA A 327 -4.08 15.90 -20.73
N GLY A 328 -5.28 16.16 -20.27
CA GLY A 328 -5.78 17.50 -19.89
C GLY A 328 -5.05 18.27 -18.79
N GLY A 329 -3.94 17.75 -18.27
CA GLY A 329 -3.02 18.42 -17.36
C GLY A 329 -1.60 18.38 -17.93
N LYS A 330 -1.01 19.54 -18.18
CA LYS A 330 0.33 19.66 -18.78
C LYS A 330 1.47 19.70 -17.76
N GLU A 331 1.16 19.85 -16.47
CA GLU A 331 2.17 20.22 -15.50
C GLU A 331 2.27 19.22 -14.34
N ASP A 332 3.45 19.22 -13.75
CA ASP A 332 3.83 18.29 -12.70
C ASP A 332 3.12 18.63 -11.37
N ILE A 333 2.68 17.60 -10.66
CA ILE A 333 2.20 17.72 -9.28
C ILE A 333 3.30 17.20 -8.35
N TYR A 334 3.71 18.03 -7.41
CA TYR A 334 4.69 17.67 -6.39
C TYR A 334 3.98 17.45 -5.06
N TYR A 335 4.38 16.42 -4.34
CA TYR A 335 3.88 16.15 -3.00
C TYR A 335 5.05 15.86 -2.06
N PHE A 336 4.97 16.44 -0.87
CA PHE A 336 5.92 16.23 0.21
C PHE A 336 5.18 15.84 1.48
N VAL A 337 5.71 14.86 2.20
CA VAL A 337 5.25 14.51 3.55
C VAL A 337 6.44 14.19 4.44
N VAL A 338 6.38 14.67 5.69
CA VAL A 338 7.29 14.27 6.77
C VAL A 338 6.49 14.00 8.04
N THR A 339 6.76 12.85 8.65
CA THR A 339 6.04 12.40 9.85
C THR A 339 7.04 11.88 10.89
N PRO A 340 7.58 12.74 11.77
CA PRO A 340 8.25 12.29 12.99
C PRO A 340 7.24 11.71 13.98
N SER A 341 7.63 10.65 14.68
CA SER A 341 6.86 10.02 15.73
C SER A 341 7.72 9.54 16.88
N LEU A 342 7.15 9.54 18.08
CA LEU A 342 7.74 9.07 19.31
C LEU A 342 6.82 7.98 19.89
N ASN A 343 7.41 6.87 20.31
CA ASN A 343 6.68 5.75 20.89
C ASN A 343 7.22 5.44 22.29
N TYR A 344 6.34 5.23 23.25
CA TYR A 344 6.68 4.81 24.59
C TYR A 344 5.90 3.56 24.97
N ASN A 345 6.61 2.45 25.22
CA ASN A 345 6.03 1.18 25.62
C ASN A 345 5.89 1.12 27.14
N PHE A 346 4.65 1.12 27.64
CA PHE A 346 4.37 0.90 29.06
C PHE A 346 4.67 -0.55 29.44
N THR A 347 4.24 -1.48 28.57
CA THR A 347 4.47 -2.91 28.63
C THR A 347 4.82 -3.44 27.23
N GLU A 348 5.02 -4.74 27.10
CA GLU A 348 5.21 -5.38 25.78
C GLU A 348 3.98 -5.26 24.86
N HIS A 349 2.79 -4.99 25.42
CA HIS A 349 1.53 -5.00 24.71
C HIS A 349 0.81 -3.64 24.69
N HIS A 350 1.27 -2.68 25.48
CA HIS A 350 0.59 -1.39 25.62
C HIS A 350 1.58 -0.25 25.39
N TYR A 351 1.22 0.68 24.51
CA TYR A 351 2.11 1.78 24.15
C TYR A 351 1.36 3.08 23.86
N LEU A 352 2.08 4.18 24.05
CA LEU A 352 1.71 5.54 23.67
C LEU A 352 2.50 5.92 22.41
N SER A 353 1.85 6.61 21.50
CA SER A 353 2.47 7.19 20.30
C SER A 353 2.10 8.67 20.19
N LEU A 354 3.08 9.52 19.92
CA LEU A 354 2.89 10.90 19.55
C LEU A 354 3.48 11.11 18.17
N SER A 355 2.70 11.61 17.23
CA SER A 355 3.17 11.92 15.88
C SER A 355 2.77 13.33 15.45
N TYR A 356 3.63 13.92 14.62
CA TYR A 356 3.35 15.14 13.88
C TYR A 356 3.47 14.82 12.40
N SER A 357 2.58 15.33 11.57
CA SER A 357 2.68 15.18 10.12
C SER A 357 2.55 16.55 9.46
N TYR A 358 3.52 16.86 8.61
CA TYR A 358 3.42 17.96 7.66
C TYR A 358 3.29 17.39 6.26
N GLN A 359 2.28 17.88 5.53
CA GLN A 359 1.99 17.48 4.15
C GLN A 359 1.86 18.73 3.28
N GLN A 360 2.41 18.68 2.08
CA GLN A 360 2.28 19.76 1.11
C GLN A 360 2.13 19.20 -0.29
N GLN A 361 1.15 19.68 -1.02
CA GLN A 361 0.99 19.48 -2.47
C GLN A 361 1.23 20.80 -3.19
N TYR A 362 1.90 20.73 -4.32
CA TYR A 362 2.11 21.84 -5.23
C TYR A 362 1.71 21.41 -6.64
N ASP A 363 0.63 22.02 -7.18
CA ASP A 363 0.06 21.70 -8.48
C ASP A 363 0.36 22.85 -9.46
N ARG A 364 1.24 22.60 -10.42
CA ARG A 364 1.63 23.60 -11.44
C ARG A 364 0.51 23.95 -12.43
N ASN A 365 -0.54 23.15 -12.50
CA ASN A 365 -1.69 23.42 -13.36
C ASN A 365 -2.57 24.58 -12.85
N ILE A 366 -2.28 25.08 -11.65
CA ILE A 366 -3.05 26.12 -10.98
C ILE A 366 -2.21 27.39 -10.87
N GLU A 367 -2.65 28.46 -11.54
CA GLU A 367 -1.93 29.74 -11.58
C GLU A 367 -2.04 30.50 -10.24
N ASP A 368 -3.26 30.52 -9.66
CA ASP A 368 -3.52 31.19 -8.39
C ASP A 368 -3.41 30.19 -7.23
N ASP A 369 -2.47 30.43 -6.33
CA ASP A 369 -2.20 29.63 -5.15
C ASP A 369 -2.07 28.13 -5.40
N PRO A 370 -0.99 27.67 -6.02
CA PRO A 370 -0.78 26.26 -6.39
C PRO A 370 -0.52 25.33 -5.21
N ARG A 371 -0.49 25.84 -3.97
CA ARG A 371 -0.10 25.09 -2.77
C ARG A 371 -1.30 24.70 -1.92
N ILE A 372 -1.24 23.48 -1.39
CA ILE A 372 -2.06 23.01 -0.27
C ILE A 372 -1.11 22.54 0.80
N ALA A 373 -1.27 22.99 2.03
CA ALA A 373 -0.51 22.53 3.17
C ALA A 373 -1.43 21.99 4.26
N ARG A 374 -0.91 21.08 5.09
CA ARG A 374 -1.64 20.49 6.21
C ARG A 374 -0.65 20.11 7.30
N ASN A 375 -0.95 20.51 8.52
CA ASN A 375 -0.25 20.09 9.73
C ASN A 375 -1.22 19.29 10.61
N SER A 376 -0.78 18.16 11.11
CA SER A 376 -1.56 17.41 12.07
C SER A 376 -0.69 16.84 13.19
N VAL A 377 -1.24 16.82 14.40
CA VAL A 377 -0.63 16.23 15.59
C VAL A 377 -1.57 15.17 16.13
N TRP A 378 -1.05 13.99 16.43
CA TRP A 378 -1.83 12.86 16.93
C TRP A 378 -1.19 12.25 18.16
N LEU A 379 -2.00 12.00 19.17
CA LEU A 379 -1.66 11.22 20.34
C LEU A 379 -2.52 9.96 20.34
N SER A 380 -1.87 8.79 20.41
CA SER A 380 -2.56 7.49 20.38
C SER A 380 -2.12 6.63 21.57
N VAL A 381 -3.07 5.99 22.24
CA VAL A 381 -2.84 4.97 23.26
C VAL A 381 -3.39 3.65 22.77
N ASN A 382 -2.54 2.62 22.77
CA ASN A 382 -2.87 1.31 22.21
C ASN A 382 -2.79 0.22 23.26
N PHE A 383 -3.84 -0.61 23.32
CA PHE A 383 -3.96 -1.75 24.22
C PHE A 383 -4.16 -3.03 23.41
N ASN A 384 -3.22 -3.98 23.51
CA ASN A 384 -3.30 -5.29 22.85
C ASN A 384 -3.42 -6.37 23.93
N PHE A 385 -4.25 -7.37 23.68
CA PHE A 385 -4.53 -8.46 24.63
C PHE A 385 -4.29 -9.83 23.98
N PRO A 386 -3.01 -10.17 23.68
CA PRO A 386 -2.69 -11.44 23.00
C PRO A 386 -3.03 -12.63 23.87
N LYS A 387 -3.66 -13.63 23.26
CA LYS A 387 -3.95 -14.92 23.87
C LYS A 387 -3.49 -16.02 22.92
N LYS A 388 -2.54 -16.83 23.40
CA LYS A 388 -1.97 -17.95 22.66
C LYS A 388 -2.55 -19.28 23.16
N TRP A 389 -2.84 -20.20 22.20
CA TRP A 389 -3.42 -21.53 22.47
C TRP A 389 -2.55 -22.62 21.84
#